data_88fb14d3b3fd84fac596f266e3119463
#
_entry.id   88fb14d3b3fd84fac596f266e3119463
#
_cell.length_a   1.000
_cell.length_b   1.000
_cell.length_c   1.000
_cell.angle_alpha   90.00
_cell.angle_beta   90.00
_cell.angle_gamma   90.00
#
_symmetry.space_group_name_H-M   'P 1'
#
loop_
_entity.id
_entity.type
_entity.pdbx_description
1 polymer ?
#
loop_
_entity_poly.entity_id
_entity_poly.type
_entity_poly.pdbx_seq_one_letter_code
_entity_poly.pdbx_strand_id
1 'polypeptide(L)'
;MTVNFDNAATTFPKPEAVRLALADAVKKYGGNAGRGGHALAMRTSAALYSARETAANFFGAQPENTVFAMNCTHALNMAIQGVMSGGGHMIISSLEHNAVARPAAALAKKSNVTLSVAEVFPNDEQTVESFRSLIRSSTKAIVCTIASNVTGQILPYKKIAELCRARNICFIADGAQACGVISVKLTDGINILCTSGHKGLYGITGTGLLVSDGKFPITPIMQGGTGSLSQSLAQPDFLPDALESGTPPIIGAMSVKAGIEFIEKTGIERIFAHEERICRGFISELSRIDGIKIYREDEAAYVPIVSFNIGDMPSEEASAILAERGYSLRAGFHCAALAHAQLGTKSGTIRFAPSFFSSPTDAAALASYVKKVKNSGKA
;
A
#
# COMPACT_ATOMS: atom_id res chain seq x y z
N MET A 1 -20.31 -20.20 6.86
CA MET A 1 -19.27 -19.27 7.43
C MET A 1 -18.44 -18.80 6.27
N THR A 2 -18.15 -17.50 6.16
CA THR A 2 -17.38 -16.93 5.03
C THR A 2 -15.90 -16.91 5.40
N VAL A 3 -15.06 -17.48 4.55
CA VAL A 3 -13.59 -17.48 4.69
C VAL A 3 -13.02 -16.34 3.86
N ASN A 4 -12.29 -15.42 4.51
CA ASN A 4 -11.73 -14.25 3.83
C ASN A 4 -10.28 -14.48 3.38
N PHE A 5 -10.06 -14.42 2.07
CA PHE A 5 -8.75 -14.40 1.42
C PHE A 5 -8.56 -13.16 0.51
N ASP A 6 -9.30 -12.07 0.76
CA ASP A 6 -9.13 -10.78 0.09
C ASP A 6 -8.49 -9.72 1.01
N ASN A 7 -7.53 -10.12 1.85
CA ASN A 7 -6.91 -9.22 2.83
C ASN A 7 -5.99 -8.16 2.18
N ALA A 8 -5.56 -8.35 0.95
CA ALA A 8 -4.84 -7.33 0.18
C ALA A 8 -5.74 -6.15 -0.26
N ALA A 9 -7.08 -6.31 -0.24
CA ALA A 9 -8.01 -5.19 -0.39
C ALA A 9 -8.20 -4.43 0.92
N THR A 10 -8.51 -5.15 2.00
CA THR A 10 -8.54 -4.66 3.38
C THR A 10 -8.47 -5.84 4.34
N THR A 11 -7.67 -5.75 5.39
CA THR A 11 -7.56 -6.86 6.37
C THR A 11 -8.84 -7.02 7.17
N PHE A 12 -9.29 -8.26 7.33
CA PHE A 12 -10.41 -8.65 8.19
C PHE A 12 -10.24 -10.10 8.68
N PRO A 13 -10.47 -10.37 9.99
CA PRO A 13 -10.91 -9.45 11.03
C PRO A 13 -9.81 -8.46 11.46
N LYS A 14 -10.21 -7.38 12.13
CA LYS A 14 -9.26 -6.49 12.79
C LYS A 14 -8.83 -7.08 14.14
N PRO A 15 -7.57 -6.90 14.57
CA PRO A 15 -7.11 -7.29 15.90
C PRO A 15 -8.02 -6.73 17.00
N GLU A 16 -8.13 -7.45 18.10
CA GLU A 16 -8.96 -7.00 19.23
C GLU A 16 -8.49 -5.64 19.76
N ALA A 17 -7.19 -5.42 19.85
CA ALA A 17 -6.62 -4.14 20.27
C ALA A 17 -7.11 -2.96 19.42
N VAL A 18 -7.25 -3.16 18.10
CA VAL A 18 -7.77 -2.14 17.19
C VAL A 18 -9.26 -1.88 17.44
N ARG A 19 -10.06 -2.93 17.66
CA ARG A 19 -11.49 -2.77 17.96
C ARG A 19 -11.73 -2.02 19.28
N LEU A 20 -10.93 -2.33 20.31
CA LEU A 20 -10.98 -1.64 21.59
C LEU A 20 -10.53 -0.18 21.49
N ALA A 21 -9.44 0.09 20.75
CA ALA A 21 -8.96 1.45 20.51
C ALA A 21 -10.00 2.33 19.80
N LEU A 22 -10.76 1.77 18.86
CA LEU A 22 -11.85 2.48 18.18
C LEU A 22 -12.99 2.84 19.14
N ALA A 23 -13.43 1.88 19.96
CA ALA A 23 -14.48 2.10 20.96
C ALA A 23 -14.07 3.18 21.98
N ASP A 24 -12.80 3.15 22.41
CA ASP A 24 -12.22 4.14 23.31
C ASP A 24 -12.09 5.52 22.64
N ALA A 25 -11.65 5.57 21.39
CA ALA A 25 -11.47 6.82 20.68
C ALA A 25 -12.78 7.61 20.56
N VAL A 26 -13.88 6.95 20.25
CA VAL A 26 -15.22 7.58 20.18
C VAL A 26 -15.65 8.12 21.56
N LYS A 27 -15.32 7.42 22.64
CA LYS A 27 -15.68 7.84 24.01
C LYS A 27 -14.82 9.00 24.56
N LYS A 28 -13.54 9.05 24.17
CA LYS A 28 -12.55 9.89 24.86
C LYS A 28 -12.14 11.15 24.08
N TYR A 29 -12.21 11.14 22.75
CA TYR A 29 -11.65 12.18 21.88
C TYR A 29 -12.73 12.97 21.14
N GLY A 30 -13.51 13.77 21.88
CA GLY A 30 -14.59 14.59 21.35
C GLY A 30 -14.19 16.03 20.99
N GLY A 31 -12.94 16.45 21.29
CA GLY A 31 -12.42 17.78 20.96
C GLY A 31 -11.76 17.82 19.57
N ASN A 32 -11.75 19.01 18.93
CA ASN A 32 -10.98 19.21 17.70
C ASN A 32 -9.49 19.40 18.03
N ALA A 33 -8.64 18.53 17.51
CA ALA A 33 -7.20 18.63 17.71
C ALA A 33 -6.63 19.94 17.12
N GLY A 34 -5.74 20.60 17.86
CA GLY A 34 -5.06 21.82 17.40
C GLY A 34 -5.90 23.10 17.36
N ARG A 35 -7.18 23.05 17.77
CA ARG A 35 -8.10 24.21 17.64
C ARG A 35 -8.75 24.69 18.94
N GLY A 36 -8.21 24.36 20.10
CA GLY A 36 -8.75 24.82 21.38
C GLY A 36 -7.82 24.57 22.57
N GLY A 37 -7.78 25.51 23.49
CA GLY A 37 -7.02 25.40 24.74
C GLY A 37 -7.76 24.65 25.85
N HIS A 38 -8.95 24.11 25.63
CA HIS A 38 -9.73 23.41 26.66
C HIS A 38 -9.37 21.91 26.72
N ALA A 39 -9.66 21.29 27.84
CA ALA A 39 -9.21 19.92 28.16
C ALA A 39 -9.56 18.85 27.13
N LEU A 40 -10.73 18.93 26.47
CA LEU A 40 -11.10 17.97 25.42
C LEU A 40 -10.23 18.11 24.17
N ALA A 41 -9.97 19.34 23.71
CA ALA A 41 -9.10 19.58 22.55
C ALA A 41 -7.66 19.17 22.85
N MET A 42 -7.13 19.52 24.03
CA MET A 42 -5.78 19.13 24.45
C MET A 42 -5.60 17.61 24.53
N ARG A 43 -6.60 16.89 25.05
CA ARG A 43 -6.60 15.42 25.09
C ARG A 43 -6.57 14.82 23.67
N THR A 44 -7.38 15.35 22.77
CA THR A 44 -7.44 14.86 21.37
C THR A 44 -6.12 15.16 20.65
N SER A 45 -5.53 16.36 20.87
CA SER A 45 -4.22 16.71 20.28
C SER A 45 -3.11 15.78 20.76
N ALA A 46 -3.05 15.49 22.07
CA ALA A 46 -2.07 14.57 22.63
C ALA A 46 -2.22 13.15 22.07
N ALA A 47 -3.45 12.66 21.91
CA ALA A 47 -3.71 11.36 21.33
C ALA A 47 -3.31 11.29 19.85
N LEU A 48 -3.62 12.33 19.06
CA LEU A 48 -3.22 12.43 17.66
C LEU A 48 -1.70 12.46 17.52
N TYR A 49 -1.01 13.24 18.35
CA TYR A 49 0.45 13.31 18.37
C TYR A 49 1.06 11.93 18.73
N SER A 50 0.53 11.26 19.76
CA SER A 50 0.98 9.91 20.11
C SER A 50 0.78 8.88 19.00
N ALA A 51 -0.31 8.98 18.23
CA ALA A 51 -0.52 8.13 17.06
C ALA A 51 0.49 8.43 15.94
N ARG A 52 0.81 9.70 15.74
CA ARG A 52 1.81 10.16 14.77
C ARG A 52 3.21 9.69 15.17
N GLU A 53 3.58 9.84 16.43
CA GLU A 53 4.85 9.39 16.99
C GLU A 53 5.02 7.86 16.84
N THR A 54 3.98 7.08 17.13
CA THR A 54 3.99 5.62 16.91
C THR A 54 4.26 5.28 15.43
N ALA A 55 3.57 5.95 14.51
CA ALA A 55 3.77 5.73 13.08
C ALA A 55 5.17 6.17 12.61
N ALA A 56 5.66 7.32 13.08
CA ALA A 56 6.99 7.83 12.79
C ALA A 56 8.08 6.85 13.24
N ASN A 57 8.03 6.39 14.48
CA ASN A 57 8.97 5.42 15.03
C ASN A 57 8.93 4.08 14.26
N PHE A 58 7.74 3.62 13.90
CA PHE A 58 7.58 2.39 13.12
C PHE A 58 8.28 2.46 11.75
N PHE A 59 8.25 3.62 11.09
CA PHE A 59 8.91 3.83 9.79
C PHE A 59 10.30 4.46 9.85
N GLY A 60 10.81 4.79 11.04
CA GLY A 60 12.12 5.43 11.22
C GLY A 60 12.15 6.89 10.74
N ALA A 61 11.09 7.63 11.03
CA ALA A 61 10.89 9.03 10.68
C ALA A 61 10.77 9.94 11.91
N GLN A 62 10.68 11.24 11.66
CA GLN A 62 10.28 12.21 12.67
C GLN A 62 8.75 12.38 12.68
N PRO A 63 8.11 12.60 13.85
CA PRO A 63 6.68 12.84 13.92
C PRO A 63 6.21 14.00 13.03
N GLU A 64 6.99 15.08 12.95
CA GLU A 64 6.70 16.27 12.13
C GLU A 64 6.60 15.93 10.64
N ASN A 65 7.35 14.94 10.18
CA ASN A 65 7.38 14.48 8.78
C ASN A 65 6.41 13.33 8.48
N THR A 66 5.50 13.03 9.41
CA THR A 66 4.50 11.97 9.29
C THR A 66 3.11 12.58 9.18
N VAL A 67 2.46 12.41 8.05
CA VAL A 67 1.19 13.04 7.67
C VAL A 67 0.09 12.00 7.59
N PHE A 68 -1.06 12.26 8.23
CA PHE A 68 -2.26 11.44 8.07
C PHE A 68 -2.97 11.80 6.77
N ALA A 69 -3.37 10.78 6.02
CA ALA A 69 -4.11 10.89 4.78
C ALA A 69 -5.40 10.05 4.85
N MET A 70 -6.34 10.29 3.96
CA MET A 70 -7.58 9.50 3.86
C MET A 70 -7.32 8.04 3.44
N ASN A 71 -6.27 7.79 2.67
CA ASN A 71 -5.84 6.47 2.17
C ASN A 71 -4.50 6.63 1.43
N CYS A 72 -3.92 5.51 0.98
CA CYS A 72 -2.67 5.54 0.21
C CYS A 72 -2.80 6.33 -1.11
N THR A 73 -3.94 6.27 -1.79
CA THR A 73 -4.19 7.04 -3.03
C THR A 73 -4.08 8.54 -2.78
N HIS A 74 -4.65 9.03 -1.67
CA HIS A 74 -4.54 10.44 -1.28
C HIS A 74 -3.07 10.80 -0.96
N ALA A 75 -2.37 9.98 -0.19
CA ALA A 75 -0.96 10.17 0.13
C ALA A 75 -0.08 10.22 -1.14
N LEU A 76 -0.28 9.29 -2.08
CA LEU A 76 0.43 9.25 -3.35
C LEU A 76 0.13 10.46 -4.25
N ASN A 77 -1.12 10.93 -4.27
CA ASN A 77 -1.45 12.16 -5.00
C ASN A 77 -0.75 13.38 -4.41
N MET A 78 -0.72 13.52 -3.07
CA MET A 78 0.03 14.60 -2.43
C MET A 78 1.53 14.53 -2.78
N ALA A 79 2.14 13.36 -2.66
CA ALA A 79 3.55 13.16 -2.96
C ALA A 79 3.87 13.44 -4.44
N ILE A 80 3.18 12.77 -5.37
CA ILE A 80 3.45 12.84 -6.81
C ILE A 80 3.21 14.24 -7.34
N GLN A 81 2.05 14.82 -7.08
CA GLN A 81 1.70 16.15 -7.58
C GLN A 81 2.54 17.24 -6.89
N GLY A 82 2.78 17.09 -5.58
CA GLY A 82 3.56 18.06 -4.83
C GLY A 82 5.03 18.13 -5.26
N VAL A 83 5.67 16.97 -5.44
CA VAL A 83 7.07 16.89 -5.91
C VAL A 83 7.21 17.33 -7.38
N MET A 84 6.22 16.99 -8.20
CA MET A 84 6.25 17.31 -9.63
C MET A 84 5.62 18.67 -9.98
N SER A 85 5.29 19.51 -9.01
CA SER A 85 4.64 20.82 -9.21
C SER A 85 5.40 21.75 -10.13
N GLY A 86 6.72 21.68 -10.14
CA GLY A 86 7.60 22.44 -11.03
C GLY A 86 7.93 21.75 -12.36
N GLY A 87 7.18 20.73 -12.78
CA GLY A 87 7.45 19.98 -14.02
C GLY A 87 8.71 19.09 -13.94
N GLY A 88 9.11 18.50 -15.05
CA GLY A 88 10.29 17.66 -15.18
C GLY A 88 9.95 16.23 -15.64
N HIS A 89 10.86 15.28 -15.42
CA HIS A 89 10.66 13.88 -15.80
C HIS A 89 10.41 13.02 -14.57
N MET A 90 9.47 12.09 -14.69
CA MET A 90 9.12 11.09 -13.68
C MET A 90 9.18 9.70 -14.28
N ILE A 91 9.68 8.74 -13.51
CA ILE A 91 9.68 7.31 -13.86
C ILE A 91 8.78 6.58 -12.87
N ILE A 92 7.93 5.68 -13.38
CA ILE A 92 7.12 4.76 -12.57
C ILE A 92 7.43 3.33 -12.98
N SER A 93 7.08 2.33 -12.13
CA SER A 93 7.21 0.93 -12.52
C SER A 93 6.03 0.43 -13.38
N SER A 94 6.25 -0.66 -14.11
CA SER A 94 5.18 -1.35 -14.86
C SER A 94 4.22 -2.15 -13.96
N LEU A 95 4.53 -2.33 -12.68
CA LEU A 95 3.66 -3.02 -11.72
C LEU A 95 2.85 -2.08 -10.81
N GLU A 96 2.76 -0.79 -11.18
CA GLU A 96 2.06 0.20 -10.36
C GLU A 96 0.55 -0.02 -10.27
N HIS A 97 0.03 0.22 -9.08
CA HIS A 97 -1.40 0.42 -8.86
C HIS A 97 -1.87 1.71 -9.54
N ASN A 98 -3.16 1.80 -9.90
CA ASN A 98 -3.75 3.01 -10.49
C ASN A 98 -3.64 4.26 -9.59
N ALA A 99 -3.37 4.10 -8.30
CA ALA A 99 -3.10 5.21 -7.38
C ALA A 99 -1.80 5.98 -7.73
N VAL A 100 -0.86 5.33 -8.43
CA VAL A 100 0.35 5.93 -9.00
C VAL A 100 0.14 6.21 -10.50
N ALA A 101 -0.27 5.20 -11.28
CA ALA A 101 -0.32 5.30 -12.73
C ALA A 101 -1.26 6.41 -13.23
N ARG A 102 -2.43 6.61 -12.59
CA ARG A 102 -3.40 7.62 -13.02
C ARG A 102 -2.94 9.06 -12.75
N PRO A 103 -2.49 9.45 -11.54
CA PRO A 103 -1.98 10.79 -11.32
C PRO A 103 -0.73 11.08 -12.15
N ALA A 104 0.17 10.10 -12.34
CA ALA A 104 1.33 10.22 -13.22
C ALA A 104 0.92 10.53 -14.68
N ALA A 105 0.01 9.75 -15.23
CA ALA A 105 -0.52 9.95 -16.58
C ALA A 105 -1.29 11.29 -16.72
N ALA A 106 -2.02 11.70 -15.67
CA ALA A 106 -2.75 12.97 -15.67
C ALA A 106 -1.79 14.16 -15.68
N LEU A 107 -0.71 14.12 -14.90
CA LEU A 107 0.34 15.15 -14.93
C LEU A 107 1.04 15.23 -16.28
N ALA A 108 1.37 14.09 -16.89
CA ALA A 108 1.99 14.05 -18.21
C ALA A 108 1.12 14.65 -19.33
N LYS A 109 -0.21 14.66 -19.15
CA LYS A 109 -1.15 15.24 -20.11
C LYS A 109 -1.40 16.75 -19.90
N LYS A 110 -1.26 17.25 -18.66
CA LYS A 110 -1.75 18.59 -18.27
C LYS A 110 -0.65 19.59 -17.90
N SER A 111 0.58 19.13 -17.71
CA SER A 111 1.66 19.94 -17.18
C SER A 111 2.99 19.65 -17.89
N ASN A 112 4.03 20.42 -17.57
CA ASN A 112 5.38 20.20 -18.09
C ASN A 112 6.07 18.97 -17.47
N VAL A 113 5.33 17.87 -17.32
CA VAL A 113 5.83 16.59 -16.81
C VAL A 113 5.93 15.60 -17.96
N THR A 114 7.07 14.93 -18.08
CA THR A 114 7.23 13.75 -18.94
C THR A 114 7.26 12.49 -18.11
N LEU A 115 6.67 11.42 -18.62
CA LEU A 115 6.52 10.13 -17.93
C LEU A 115 7.22 9.02 -18.69
N SER A 116 8.01 8.20 -17.97
CA SER A 116 8.52 6.91 -18.47
C SER A 116 8.07 5.78 -17.55
N VAL A 117 7.91 4.58 -18.12
CA VAL A 117 7.53 3.38 -17.39
C VAL A 117 8.71 2.40 -17.47
N ALA A 118 9.29 2.07 -16.33
CA ALA A 118 10.34 1.07 -16.20
C ALA A 118 9.70 -0.33 -16.13
N GLU A 119 10.17 -1.23 -16.97
CA GLU A 119 9.74 -2.63 -16.95
C GLU A 119 10.31 -3.33 -15.71
N VAL A 120 9.47 -4.15 -15.08
CA VAL A 120 9.85 -4.95 -13.91
C VAL A 120 10.04 -6.39 -14.33
N PHE A 121 11.18 -6.97 -13.96
CA PHE A 121 11.57 -8.34 -14.25
C PHE A 121 11.57 -9.18 -12.96
N PRO A 122 11.56 -10.51 -13.03
CA PRO A 122 11.83 -11.38 -11.88
C PRO A 122 13.21 -11.12 -11.27
N ASN A 123 14.21 -10.86 -12.12
CA ASN A 123 15.56 -10.54 -11.73
C ASN A 123 15.70 -9.07 -11.30
N ASP A 124 16.23 -8.85 -10.10
CA ASP A 124 16.42 -7.53 -9.51
C ASP A 124 17.32 -6.61 -10.32
N GLU A 125 18.46 -7.12 -10.85
CA GLU A 125 19.44 -6.29 -11.58
C GLU A 125 18.86 -5.80 -12.90
N GLN A 126 18.09 -6.65 -13.60
CA GLN A 126 17.39 -6.25 -14.82
C GLN A 126 16.37 -5.15 -14.54
N THR A 127 15.62 -5.29 -13.43
CA THR A 127 14.67 -4.25 -12.98
C THR A 127 15.39 -2.94 -12.69
N VAL A 128 16.49 -2.96 -11.93
CA VAL A 128 17.27 -1.73 -11.62
C VAL A 128 17.82 -1.10 -12.89
N GLU A 129 18.32 -1.90 -13.83
CA GLU A 129 18.85 -1.40 -15.11
C GLU A 129 17.75 -0.78 -15.97
N SER A 130 16.54 -1.33 -15.96
CA SER A 130 15.38 -0.72 -16.61
C SER A 130 15.11 0.69 -16.08
N PHE A 131 15.15 0.91 -14.76
CA PHE A 131 15.04 2.26 -14.19
C PHE A 131 16.22 3.15 -14.59
N ARG A 132 17.46 2.63 -14.49
CA ARG A 132 18.70 3.38 -14.77
C ARG A 132 18.72 3.90 -16.20
N SER A 133 18.34 3.10 -17.17
CA SER A 133 18.33 3.45 -18.61
C SER A 133 17.37 4.59 -18.95
N LEU A 134 16.32 4.79 -18.14
CA LEU A 134 15.32 5.84 -18.35
C LEU A 134 15.67 7.17 -17.69
N ILE A 135 16.70 7.23 -16.82
CA ILE A 135 17.07 8.45 -16.11
C ILE A 135 17.64 9.49 -17.07
N ARG A 136 17.16 10.71 -16.96
CA ARG A 136 17.58 11.90 -17.73
C ARG A 136 18.02 13.00 -16.78
N SER A 137 18.69 14.04 -17.30
CA SER A 137 19.05 15.23 -16.51
C SER A 137 17.84 15.94 -15.91
N SER A 138 16.67 15.84 -16.56
CA SER A 138 15.40 16.40 -16.10
C SER A 138 14.61 15.46 -15.13
N THR A 139 15.13 14.27 -14.80
CA THR A 139 14.44 13.34 -13.89
C THR A 139 14.43 13.90 -12.46
N LYS A 140 13.22 14.13 -11.92
CA LYS A 140 13.02 14.65 -10.57
C LYS A 140 12.53 13.62 -9.59
N ALA A 141 11.74 12.64 -10.06
CA ALA A 141 11.16 11.61 -9.20
C ALA A 141 11.17 10.23 -9.85
N ILE A 142 11.37 9.22 -9.02
CA ILE A 142 11.03 7.82 -9.31
C ILE A 142 9.95 7.41 -8.33
N VAL A 143 8.83 6.90 -8.84
CA VAL A 143 7.75 6.34 -8.02
C VAL A 143 7.70 4.85 -8.25
N CYS A 144 7.79 4.06 -7.17
CA CYS A 144 7.85 2.61 -7.29
C CYS A 144 7.03 1.94 -6.18
N THR A 145 6.15 1.01 -6.57
CA THR A 145 5.54 0.14 -5.56
C THR A 145 6.61 -0.77 -4.95
N ILE A 146 6.56 -0.94 -3.62
CA ILE A 146 7.47 -1.88 -2.93
C ILE A 146 7.06 -3.32 -3.23
N ALA A 147 5.74 -3.58 -3.31
CA ALA A 147 5.22 -4.89 -3.64
C ALA A 147 3.96 -4.78 -4.51
N SER A 148 3.90 -5.58 -5.58
CA SER A 148 2.77 -5.61 -6.51
C SER A 148 1.49 -6.07 -5.81
N ASN A 149 0.41 -5.31 -5.98
CA ASN A 149 -0.91 -5.71 -5.49
C ASN A 149 -1.58 -6.81 -6.33
N VAL A 150 -0.96 -7.19 -7.45
CA VAL A 150 -1.41 -8.29 -8.33
C VAL A 150 -0.63 -9.56 -8.01
N THR A 151 0.66 -9.58 -8.26
CA THR A 151 1.49 -10.78 -8.11
C THR A 151 2.05 -10.98 -6.71
N GLY A 152 2.14 -9.92 -5.92
CA GLY A 152 2.87 -9.90 -4.65
C GLY A 152 4.38 -9.73 -4.81
N GLN A 153 4.92 -9.65 -6.05
CA GLN A 153 6.35 -9.49 -6.29
C GLN A 153 6.89 -8.26 -5.55
N ILE A 154 7.94 -8.45 -4.76
CA ILE A 154 8.69 -7.39 -4.11
C ILE A 154 9.70 -6.86 -5.11
N LEU A 155 9.66 -5.56 -5.36
CA LEU A 155 10.60 -4.89 -6.26
C LEU A 155 11.91 -4.57 -5.52
N PRO A 156 13.04 -4.43 -6.21
CA PRO A 156 14.35 -4.09 -5.61
C PRO A 156 14.42 -2.63 -5.17
N TYR A 157 13.42 -2.19 -4.37
CA TYR A 157 13.22 -0.80 -4.00
C TYR A 157 14.43 -0.17 -3.28
N LYS A 158 15.22 -0.96 -2.51
CA LYS A 158 16.43 -0.46 -1.86
C LYS A 158 17.52 -0.10 -2.88
N LYS A 159 17.72 -0.94 -3.90
CA LYS A 159 18.67 -0.67 -4.99
C LYS A 159 18.20 0.52 -5.84
N ILE A 160 16.89 0.65 -6.08
CA ILE A 160 16.30 1.82 -6.76
C ILE A 160 16.49 3.08 -5.92
N ALA A 161 16.32 3.01 -4.60
CA ALA A 161 16.57 4.12 -3.69
C ALA A 161 18.06 4.56 -3.71
N GLU A 162 19.01 3.63 -3.77
CA GLU A 162 20.44 3.93 -3.93
C GLU A 162 20.71 4.65 -5.27
N LEU A 163 20.08 4.19 -6.34
CA LEU A 163 20.18 4.84 -7.67
C LEU A 163 19.64 6.28 -7.63
N CYS A 164 18.50 6.50 -6.93
CA CYS A 164 17.91 7.82 -6.74
C CYS A 164 18.84 8.75 -5.93
N ARG A 165 19.37 8.26 -4.81
CA ARG A 165 20.28 8.99 -3.93
C ARG A 165 21.53 9.44 -4.67
N ALA A 166 22.13 8.56 -5.47
CA ALA A 166 23.34 8.87 -6.25
C ALA A 166 23.14 10.00 -7.28
N ARG A 167 21.87 10.32 -7.62
CA ARG A 167 21.52 11.29 -8.66
C ARG A 167 20.65 12.46 -8.16
N ASN A 168 20.45 12.54 -6.84
CA ASN A 168 19.57 13.53 -6.20
C ASN A 168 18.14 13.54 -6.80
N ILE A 169 17.58 12.35 -7.00
CA ILE A 169 16.22 12.13 -7.49
C ILE A 169 15.34 11.76 -6.29
N CYS A 170 14.15 12.34 -6.20
CA CYS A 170 13.18 11.98 -5.15
C CYS A 170 12.66 10.56 -5.36
N PHE A 171 12.84 9.67 -4.37
CA PHE A 171 12.27 8.33 -4.38
C PHE A 171 10.97 8.30 -3.57
N ILE A 172 9.85 8.10 -4.27
CA ILE A 172 8.51 7.95 -3.68
C ILE A 172 8.14 6.47 -3.73
N ALA A 173 7.92 5.87 -2.56
CA ALA A 173 7.58 4.45 -2.44
C ALA A 173 6.09 4.25 -2.12
N ASP A 174 5.39 3.44 -2.94
CA ASP A 174 4.07 2.91 -2.59
C ASP A 174 4.23 1.66 -1.73
N GLY A 175 4.02 1.82 -0.43
CA GLY A 175 4.10 0.75 0.58
C GLY A 175 2.76 0.06 0.87
N ALA A 176 1.71 0.28 0.07
CA ALA A 176 0.35 -0.19 0.38
C ALA A 176 0.22 -1.70 0.59
N GLN A 177 1.07 -2.52 -0.04
CA GLN A 177 1.09 -3.98 0.12
C GLN A 177 2.28 -4.49 0.92
N ALA A 178 3.22 -3.62 1.28
CA ALA A 178 4.45 -3.98 1.98
C ALA A 178 4.43 -3.58 3.47
N CYS A 179 3.93 -2.36 3.77
CA CYS A 179 3.93 -1.85 5.15
C CYS A 179 3.04 -2.70 6.06
N GLY A 180 3.63 -3.17 7.15
CA GLY A 180 2.99 -4.07 8.12
C GLY A 180 3.05 -5.55 7.73
N VAL A 181 3.58 -5.89 6.54
CA VAL A 181 3.81 -7.26 6.06
C VAL A 181 5.30 -7.58 6.07
N ILE A 182 6.13 -6.67 5.58
CA ILE A 182 7.59 -6.72 5.67
C ILE A 182 8.12 -5.45 6.34
N SER A 183 9.34 -5.52 6.87
CA SER A 183 10.00 -4.36 7.47
C SER A 183 10.37 -3.34 6.38
N VAL A 184 9.76 -2.16 6.44
CA VAL A 184 10.03 -1.02 5.55
C VAL A 184 10.37 0.19 6.41
N LYS A 185 11.49 0.83 6.15
CA LYS A 185 11.96 2.01 6.88
C LYS A 185 12.39 3.11 5.92
N LEU A 186 12.29 4.37 6.31
CA LEU A 186 12.87 5.47 5.52
C LEU A 186 14.39 5.32 5.37
N THR A 187 15.05 4.70 6.35
CA THR A 187 16.49 4.37 6.31
C THR A 187 16.88 3.41 5.19
N ASP A 188 15.92 2.75 4.55
CA ASP A 188 16.14 1.98 3.31
C ASP A 188 16.45 2.88 2.09
N GLY A 189 16.49 4.19 2.29
CA GLY A 189 16.79 5.20 1.26
C GLY A 189 15.54 5.84 0.62
N ILE A 190 14.36 5.60 1.22
CA ILE A 190 13.09 6.16 0.76
C ILE A 190 12.99 7.61 1.21
N ASN A 191 12.67 8.54 0.29
CA ASN A 191 12.43 9.94 0.63
C ASN A 191 10.98 10.19 1.06
N ILE A 192 10.01 9.56 0.38
CA ILE A 192 8.60 9.68 0.70
C ILE A 192 7.97 8.28 0.62
N LEU A 193 7.44 7.80 1.74
CA LEU A 193 6.69 6.54 1.83
C LEU A 193 5.21 6.85 1.94
N CYS A 194 4.40 6.26 1.07
CA CYS A 194 2.95 6.34 1.13
C CYS A 194 2.36 4.96 1.44
N THR A 195 1.42 4.88 2.38
CA THR A 195 0.79 3.60 2.73
C THR A 195 -0.66 3.76 3.16
N SER A 196 -1.39 2.64 3.19
CA SER A 196 -2.78 2.57 3.67
C SER A 196 -2.84 2.05 5.09
N GLY A 197 -3.65 2.68 5.94
CA GLY A 197 -3.83 2.21 7.31
C GLY A 197 -4.63 0.92 7.44
N HIS A 198 -5.51 0.62 6.48
CA HIS A 198 -6.50 -0.47 6.58
C HIS A 198 -6.07 -1.84 6.04
N LYS A 199 -4.85 -1.95 5.49
CA LYS A 199 -4.26 -3.21 4.98
C LYS A 199 -3.31 -3.81 6.02
N GLY A 200 -2.03 -4.00 5.67
CA GLY A 200 -1.04 -4.61 6.57
C GLY A 200 -0.84 -3.89 7.90
N LEU A 201 -1.20 -2.61 8.02
CA LEU A 201 -1.19 -1.88 9.30
C LEU A 201 -2.42 -2.15 10.18
N TYR A 202 -3.35 -2.99 9.79
CA TYR A 202 -4.55 -3.43 10.54
C TYR A 202 -5.50 -2.32 11.02
N GLY A 203 -5.30 -1.05 10.66
CA GLY A 203 -6.21 0.05 10.96
C GLY A 203 -7.53 -0.03 10.18
N ILE A 204 -8.39 1.00 10.29
CA ILE A 204 -9.65 1.07 9.55
C ILE A 204 -9.51 1.75 8.19
N THR A 205 -10.51 1.57 7.33
CA THR A 205 -10.68 2.35 6.11
C THR A 205 -10.79 3.84 6.41
N GLY A 206 -10.48 4.70 5.44
CA GLY A 206 -10.44 6.15 5.66
C GLY A 206 -9.14 6.63 6.30
N THR A 207 -8.09 5.79 6.33
CA THR A 207 -6.76 6.11 6.88
C THR A 207 -5.64 5.73 5.93
N GLY A 208 -4.65 6.59 5.87
CA GLY A 208 -3.38 6.39 5.17
C GLY A 208 -2.30 7.26 5.81
N LEU A 209 -1.08 7.06 5.39
CA LEU A 209 0.09 7.82 5.86
C LEU A 209 0.94 8.24 4.66
N LEU A 210 1.48 9.45 4.74
CA LEU A 210 2.63 9.92 4.01
C LEU A 210 3.73 10.18 5.02
N VAL A 211 4.88 9.54 4.85
CA VAL A 211 6.04 9.67 5.75
C VAL A 211 7.22 10.14 4.92
N SER A 212 7.84 11.26 5.30
CA SER A 212 8.92 11.91 4.55
C SER A 212 10.22 11.96 5.35
N ASP A 213 11.36 11.96 4.65
CA ASP A 213 12.66 12.25 5.24
C ASP A 213 12.97 13.77 5.29
N GLY A 214 12.05 14.59 4.78
CA GLY A 214 12.14 16.06 4.77
C GLY A 214 13.10 16.66 3.72
N LYS A 215 13.77 15.83 2.91
CA LYS A 215 14.78 16.34 1.94
C LYS A 215 14.19 16.98 0.70
N PHE A 216 13.02 16.54 0.28
CA PHE A 216 12.36 17.04 -0.92
C PHE A 216 11.09 17.80 -0.56
N PRO A 217 10.91 19.04 -1.05
CA PRO A 217 9.70 19.80 -0.78
C PRO A 217 8.49 19.16 -1.46
N ILE A 218 7.35 19.18 -0.76
CA ILE A 218 6.07 18.68 -1.26
C ILE A 218 5.11 19.87 -1.31
N THR A 219 4.85 20.41 -2.49
CA THR A 219 3.88 21.50 -2.66
C THR A 219 2.47 21.00 -2.31
N PRO A 220 1.73 21.67 -1.41
CA PRO A 220 0.38 21.29 -1.07
C PRO A 220 -0.56 21.31 -2.28
N ILE A 221 -1.30 20.22 -2.50
CA ILE A 221 -2.32 20.14 -3.55
C ILE A 221 -3.71 20.57 -3.07
N MET A 222 -3.88 20.71 -1.75
CA MET A 222 -5.11 21.14 -1.10
C MET A 222 -4.76 22.15 0.00
N GLN A 223 -5.42 23.28 -0.03
CA GLN A 223 -5.27 24.35 0.95
C GLN A 223 -6.49 24.42 1.86
N GLY A 224 -6.29 24.79 3.13
CA GLY A 224 -7.40 24.91 4.08
C GLY A 224 -6.94 25.20 5.50
N GLY A 225 -7.86 25.20 6.43
CA GLY A 225 -7.52 25.46 7.83
C GLY A 225 -6.72 24.30 8.45
N THR A 226 -5.56 24.62 9.02
CA THR A 226 -4.65 23.65 9.66
C THR A 226 -4.63 23.78 11.18
N GLY A 227 -5.18 24.88 11.71
CA GLY A 227 -5.11 25.23 13.15
C GLY A 227 -3.91 26.11 13.51
N SER A 228 -2.90 26.19 12.65
CA SER A 228 -1.74 27.08 12.76
C SER A 228 -1.85 28.26 11.78
N LEU A 229 -1.10 29.35 12.05
CA LEU A 229 -0.99 30.55 11.20
C LEU A 229 -2.35 31.08 10.70
N SER A 230 -3.40 31.01 11.54
CA SER A 230 -4.79 31.32 11.16
C SER A 230 -5.06 32.73 10.63
N GLN A 231 -4.14 33.67 10.83
CA GLN A 231 -4.22 35.04 10.30
C GLN A 231 -3.63 35.16 8.89
N SER A 232 -2.85 34.17 8.42
CA SER A 232 -2.26 34.14 7.08
C SER A 232 -3.24 33.54 6.08
N LEU A 233 -3.29 34.10 4.87
CA LEU A 233 -3.97 33.51 3.73
C LEU A 233 -3.08 32.47 3.00
N ALA A 234 -1.79 32.43 3.31
CA ALA A 234 -0.89 31.43 2.75
C ALA A 234 -1.01 30.11 3.55
N GLN A 235 -1.00 28.98 2.83
CA GLN A 235 -0.89 27.66 3.45
C GLN A 235 0.45 27.58 4.18
N PRO A 236 0.53 26.98 5.39
CA PRO A 236 1.81 26.68 6.04
C PRO A 236 2.74 25.88 5.11
N ASP A 237 4.03 26.12 5.19
CA ASP A 237 5.07 25.46 4.39
C ASP A 237 5.83 24.36 5.15
N PHE A 238 5.48 24.13 6.43
CA PHE A 238 6.04 23.08 7.27
C PHE A 238 5.09 21.90 7.44
N LEU A 239 5.65 20.68 7.52
CA LEU A 239 4.92 19.47 7.83
C LEU A 239 4.61 19.39 9.34
N PRO A 240 3.51 18.74 9.73
CA PRO A 240 2.51 18.10 8.85
C PRO A 240 1.48 19.08 8.29
N ASP A 241 1.41 20.31 8.77
CA ASP A 241 0.37 21.31 8.52
C ASP A 241 0.24 21.67 7.04
N ALA A 242 1.35 21.67 6.30
CA ALA A 242 1.34 21.89 4.87
C ALA A 242 0.39 20.93 4.12
N LEU A 243 0.29 19.69 4.57
CA LEU A 243 -0.44 18.62 3.89
C LEU A 243 -1.69 18.14 4.65
N GLU A 244 -1.89 18.54 5.91
CA GLU A 244 -3.06 18.16 6.73
C GLU A 244 -4.10 19.29 6.82
N SER A 245 -4.68 19.68 5.69
CA SER A 245 -5.77 20.64 5.70
C SER A 245 -7.08 20.01 6.19
N GLY A 246 -7.76 20.69 7.11
CA GLY A 246 -9.02 20.23 7.71
C GLY A 246 -8.82 19.61 9.11
N THR A 247 -9.89 18.99 9.63
CA THR A 247 -9.83 18.30 10.93
C THR A 247 -9.22 16.91 10.78
N PRO A 248 -8.13 16.59 11.51
CA PRO A 248 -7.48 15.29 11.39
C PRO A 248 -8.37 14.12 11.83
N PRO A 249 -8.22 12.93 11.23
CA PRO A 249 -9.07 11.76 11.49
C PRO A 249 -8.65 11.03 12.77
N ILE A 250 -8.92 11.58 13.95
CA ILE A 250 -8.46 11.03 15.25
C ILE A 250 -8.83 9.55 15.44
N ILE A 251 -10.05 9.13 15.08
CA ILE A 251 -10.50 7.75 15.24
C ILE A 251 -9.65 6.83 14.34
N GLY A 252 -9.41 7.25 13.11
CA GLY A 252 -8.56 6.55 12.16
C GLY A 252 -7.11 6.47 12.63
N ALA A 253 -6.55 7.58 13.12
CA ALA A 253 -5.19 7.65 13.64
C ALA A 253 -4.99 6.68 14.82
N MET A 254 -5.94 6.62 15.76
CA MET A 254 -5.90 5.68 16.89
C MET A 254 -5.99 4.22 16.43
N SER A 255 -6.73 3.93 15.36
CA SER A 255 -6.78 2.58 14.79
C SER A 255 -5.44 2.15 14.17
N VAL A 256 -4.76 3.07 13.48
CA VAL A 256 -3.42 2.82 12.91
C VAL A 256 -2.40 2.61 14.02
N LYS A 257 -2.43 3.46 15.07
CA LYS A 257 -1.59 3.27 16.26
C LYS A 257 -1.74 1.87 16.84
N ALA A 258 -2.97 1.48 17.15
CA ALA A 258 -3.24 0.16 17.75
C ALA A 258 -2.87 -1.00 16.81
N GLY A 259 -2.98 -0.82 15.50
CA GLY A 259 -2.55 -1.80 14.50
C GLY A 259 -1.02 -1.95 14.46
N ILE A 260 -0.29 -0.85 14.52
CA ILE A 260 1.18 -0.85 14.61
C ILE A 260 1.64 -1.52 15.91
N GLU A 261 1.06 -1.15 17.05
CA GLU A 261 1.37 -1.77 18.35
C GLU A 261 1.08 -3.29 18.35
N PHE A 262 0.01 -3.73 17.65
CA PHE A 262 -0.26 -5.14 17.44
C PHE A 262 0.85 -5.83 16.63
N ILE A 263 1.34 -5.20 15.55
CA ILE A 263 2.44 -5.73 14.73
C ILE A 263 3.72 -5.84 15.56
N GLU A 264 4.09 -4.81 16.31
CA GLU A 264 5.28 -4.80 17.15
C GLU A 264 5.23 -5.87 18.24
N LYS A 265 4.06 -6.03 18.89
CA LYS A 265 3.84 -7.05 19.92
C LYS A 265 3.87 -8.48 19.34
N THR A 266 3.35 -8.67 18.14
CA THR A 266 3.26 -10.00 17.49
C THR A 266 4.58 -10.39 16.84
N GLY A 267 5.33 -9.42 16.32
CA GLY A 267 6.51 -9.57 15.48
C GLY A 267 6.14 -9.65 13.99
N ILE A 268 6.66 -8.70 13.19
CA ILE A 268 6.36 -8.62 11.75
C ILE A 268 6.82 -9.87 11.01
N GLU A 269 7.97 -10.44 11.39
CA GLU A 269 8.51 -11.67 10.83
C GLU A 269 7.61 -12.87 11.10
N ARG A 270 6.98 -12.92 12.28
CA ARG A 270 6.02 -13.97 12.64
C ARG A 270 4.73 -13.85 11.84
N ILE A 271 4.25 -12.63 11.62
CA ILE A 271 3.08 -12.36 10.76
C ILE A 271 3.39 -12.83 9.34
N PHE A 272 4.51 -12.37 8.77
CA PHE A 272 4.96 -12.75 7.44
C PHE A 272 5.12 -14.27 7.28
N ALA A 273 5.83 -14.91 8.21
CA ALA A 273 6.08 -16.36 8.14
C ALA A 273 4.78 -17.18 8.20
N HIS A 274 3.78 -16.74 8.97
CA HIS A 274 2.47 -17.38 9.02
C HIS A 274 1.74 -17.27 7.69
N GLU A 275 1.63 -16.06 7.14
CA GLU A 275 0.93 -15.78 5.89
C GLU A 275 1.64 -16.45 4.69
N GLU A 276 2.97 -16.40 4.64
CA GLU A 276 3.78 -17.03 3.60
C GLU A 276 3.67 -18.57 3.62
N ARG A 277 3.61 -19.17 4.80
CA ARG A 277 3.36 -20.63 4.94
C ARG A 277 2.01 -21.01 4.32
N ILE A 278 0.97 -20.20 4.52
CA ILE A 278 -0.36 -20.42 3.93
C ILE A 278 -0.27 -20.31 2.40
N CYS A 279 0.40 -19.27 1.90
CA CYS A 279 0.60 -19.07 0.45
C CYS A 279 1.37 -20.24 -0.19
N ARG A 280 2.48 -20.67 0.42
CA ARG A 280 3.25 -21.81 -0.09
C ARG A 280 2.45 -23.10 -0.14
N GLY A 281 1.68 -23.38 0.92
CA GLY A 281 0.77 -24.53 0.94
C GLY A 281 -0.27 -24.45 -0.18
N PHE A 282 -0.89 -23.30 -0.35
CA PHE A 282 -1.88 -23.05 -1.41
C PHE A 282 -1.26 -23.22 -2.83
N ILE A 283 -0.10 -22.62 -3.08
CA ILE A 283 0.64 -22.78 -4.34
C ILE A 283 0.97 -24.24 -4.61
N SER A 284 1.50 -24.97 -3.61
CA SER A 284 1.85 -26.38 -3.75
C SER A 284 0.66 -27.25 -4.17
N GLU A 285 -0.54 -26.97 -3.64
CA GLU A 285 -1.76 -27.69 -4.05
C GLU A 285 -2.22 -27.28 -5.45
N LEU A 286 -2.19 -25.98 -5.79
CA LEU A 286 -2.58 -25.48 -7.10
C LEU A 286 -1.66 -25.99 -8.23
N SER A 287 -0.36 -26.08 -7.98
CA SER A 287 0.64 -26.56 -8.97
C SER A 287 0.45 -28.02 -9.38
N ARG A 288 -0.35 -28.80 -8.62
CA ARG A 288 -0.71 -30.18 -8.95
C ARG A 288 -1.98 -30.30 -9.80
N ILE A 289 -2.58 -29.17 -10.17
CA ILE A 289 -3.83 -29.14 -10.94
C ILE A 289 -3.52 -28.65 -12.35
N ASP A 290 -3.68 -29.52 -13.34
CA ASP A 290 -3.45 -29.15 -14.73
C ASP A 290 -4.36 -27.99 -15.16
N GLY A 291 -3.77 -27.03 -15.89
CA GLY A 291 -4.49 -25.87 -16.41
C GLY A 291 -4.71 -24.74 -15.38
N ILE A 292 -4.08 -24.82 -14.21
CA ILE A 292 -3.98 -23.65 -13.31
C ILE A 292 -2.73 -22.85 -13.69
N LYS A 293 -2.90 -21.57 -13.94
CA LYS A 293 -1.78 -20.64 -14.15
C LYS A 293 -1.57 -19.82 -12.87
N ILE A 294 -0.38 -19.90 -12.29
CA ILE A 294 0.05 -19.10 -11.14
C ILE A 294 1.03 -18.03 -11.64
N TYR A 295 0.85 -16.78 -11.20
CA TYR A 295 1.68 -15.65 -11.64
C TYR A 295 2.78 -15.37 -10.61
N ARG A 296 3.75 -16.27 -10.53
CA ARG A 296 5.00 -16.16 -9.74
C ARG A 296 6.14 -16.78 -10.51
N GLU A 297 7.33 -16.20 -10.36
CA GLU A 297 8.59 -16.67 -10.93
C GLU A 297 9.57 -16.98 -9.78
N ASP A 298 10.38 -18.03 -9.93
CA ASP A 298 11.26 -18.52 -8.85
C ASP A 298 12.35 -17.54 -8.45
N GLU A 299 12.80 -16.67 -9.36
CA GLU A 299 13.86 -15.69 -9.12
C GLU A 299 13.45 -14.48 -8.29
N ALA A 300 12.14 -14.27 -8.09
CA ALA A 300 11.63 -13.09 -7.41
C ALA A 300 11.17 -13.38 -5.97
N ALA A 301 11.25 -12.36 -5.10
CA ALA A 301 10.68 -12.40 -3.77
C ALA A 301 9.23 -11.89 -3.76
N TYR A 302 8.41 -12.37 -2.82
CA TYR A 302 6.98 -12.05 -2.78
C TYR A 302 6.48 -11.74 -1.38
N VAL A 303 5.56 -10.80 -1.27
CA VAL A 303 4.65 -10.72 -0.12
C VAL A 303 3.56 -11.79 -0.24
N PRO A 304 2.83 -12.12 0.84
CA PRO A 304 1.81 -13.18 0.86
C PRO A 304 0.57 -12.86 0.00
N ILE A 305 0.77 -12.72 -1.30
CA ILE A 305 -0.27 -12.53 -2.33
C ILE A 305 -0.01 -13.54 -3.44
N VAL A 306 -1.05 -14.23 -3.90
CA VAL A 306 -0.98 -15.19 -5.00
C VAL A 306 -2.08 -14.89 -6.02
N SER A 307 -1.69 -14.54 -7.23
CA SER A 307 -2.63 -14.45 -8.36
C SER A 307 -2.59 -15.72 -9.21
N PHE A 308 -3.76 -16.19 -9.60
CA PHE A 308 -3.90 -17.39 -10.44
C PHE A 308 -5.13 -17.30 -11.35
N ASN A 309 -5.17 -18.18 -12.37
CA ASN A 309 -6.34 -18.39 -13.22
C ASN A 309 -6.65 -19.89 -13.34
N ILE A 310 -7.92 -20.21 -13.62
CA ILE A 310 -8.44 -21.58 -13.78
C ILE A 310 -8.73 -21.82 -15.27
N GLY A 311 -7.79 -22.41 -15.99
CA GLY A 311 -7.92 -22.60 -17.44
C GLY A 311 -8.20 -21.28 -18.17
N ASP A 312 -9.14 -21.32 -19.10
CA ASP A 312 -9.59 -20.14 -19.86
C ASP A 312 -10.80 -19.43 -19.23
N MET A 313 -11.26 -19.89 -18.05
CA MET A 313 -12.40 -19.28 -17.36
C MET A 313 -12.09 -17.82 -16.99
N PRO A 314 -12.99 -16.86 -17.29
CA PRO A 314 -12.84 -15.49 -16.84
C PRO A 314 -12.68 -15.41 -15.32
N SER A 315 -11.74 -14.60 -14.85
CA SER A 315 -11.40 -14.54 -13.41
C SER A 315 -12.60 -14.15 -12.53
N GLU A 316 -13.49 -13.29 -13.01
CA GLU A 316 -14.70 -12.87 -12.29
C GLU A 316 -15.72 -14.00 -12.18
N GLU A 317 -15.91 -14.81 -13.22
CA GLU A 317 -16.77 -16.00 -13.22
C GLU A 317 -16.25 -17.04 -12.23
N ALA A 318 -14.95 -17.34 -12.30
CA ALA A 318 -14.31 -18.27 -11.39
C ALA A 318 -14.44 -17.81 -9.93
N SER A 319 -14.23 -16.53 -9.67
CA SER A 319 -14.39 -15.96 -8.30
C SER A 319 -15.83 -16.03 -7.81
N ALA A 320 -16.82 -15.83 -8.67
CA ALA A 320 -18.24 -15.98 -8.32
C ALA A 320 -18.57 -17.41 -7.87
N ILE A 321 -18.09 -18.42 -8.62
CA ILE A 321 -18.26 -19.84 -8.25
C ILE A 321 -17.61 -20.15 -6.88
N LEU A 322 -16.42 -19.59 -6.61
CA LEU A 322 -15.74 -19.75 -5.33
C LEU A 322 -16.50 -19.05 -4.19
N ALA A 323 -17.10 -17.90 -4.47
CA ALA A 323 -17.90 -17.14 -3.49
C ALA A 323 -19.19 -17.86 -3.09
N GLU A 324 -19.84 -18.63 -3.99
CA GLU A 324 -21.00 -19.46 -3.65
C GLU A 324 -20.70 -20.52 -2.57
N ARG A 325 -19.42 -20.90 -2.45
CA ARG A 325 -18.93 -21.83 -1.39
C ARG A 325 -18.39 -21.10 -0.16
N GLY A 326 -18.55 -19.79 -0.10
CA GLY A 326 -18.18 -18.98 1.05
C GLY A 326 -16.71 -18.53 1.06
N TYR A 327 -15.99 -18.60 -0.06
CA TYR A 327 -14.62 -18.08 -0.18
C TYR A 327 -14.62 -16.69 -0.77
N SER A 328 -14.16 -15.70 0.00
CA SER A 328 -13.99 -14.31 -0.48
C SER A 328 -12.60 -14.15 -1.09
N LEU A 329 -12.56 -14.01 -2.42
CA LEU A 329 -11.38 -13.67 -3.20
C LEU A 329 -11.70 -12.48 -4.10
N ARG A 330 -10.69 -11.72 -4.50
CA ARG A 330 -10.87 -10.66 -5.48
C ARG A 330 -10.50 -11.15 -6.89
N ALA A 331 -11.30 -10.76 -7.88
CA ALA A 331 -11.03 -11.04 -9.29
C ALA A 331 -10.94 -9.76 -10.13
N GLY A 332 -10.51 -9.89 -11.37
CA GLY A 332 -10.39 -8.83 -12.36
C GLY A 332 -9.02 -8.16 -12.39
N PHE A 333 -8.99 -6.88 -12.71
CA PHE A 333 -7.75 -6.13 -12.97
C PHE A 333 -7.12 -5.47 -11.74
N HIS A 334 -7.64 -5.69 -10.54
CA HIS A 334 -7.09 -5.22 -9.25
C HIS A 334 -6.65 -3.74 -9.21
N CYS A 335 -7.24 -2.88 -10.06
CA CYS A 335 -6.81 -1.48 -10.25
C CYS A 335 -5.32 -1.34 -10.64
N ALA A 336 -4.79 -2.24 -11.47
CA ALA A 336 -3.38 -2.27 -11.87
C ALA A 336 -3.23 -2.54 -13.37
N ALA A 337 -3.69 -1.60 -14.20
CA ALA A 337 -3.74 -1.76 -15.66
C ALA A 337 -2.36 -2.07 -16.28
N LEU A 338 -1.30 -1.41 -15.80
CA LEU A 338 0.08 -1.64 -16.29
C LEU A 338 0.54 -3.07 -15.96
N ALA A 339 0.31 -3.55 -14.74
CA ALA A 339 0.69 -4.90 -14.33
C ALA A 339 -0.01 -5.96 -15.19
N HIS A 340 -1.30 -5.81 -15.45
CA HIS A 340 -2.05 -6.75 -16.30
C HIS A 340 -1.63 -6.69 -17.78
N ALA A 341 -1.22 -5.51 -18.29
CA ALA A 341 -0.64 -5.38 -19.61
C ALA A 341 0.68 -6.15 -19.70
N GLN A 342 1.57 -6.04 -18.72
CA GLN A 342 2.83 -6.80 -18.66
C GLN A 342 2.60 -8.30 -18.51
N LEU A 343 1.65 -8.73 -17.68
CA LEU A 343 1.33 -10.15 -17.47
C LEU A 343 0.56 -10.78 -18.64
N GLY A 344 0.08 -9.98 -19.58
CA GLY A 344 -0.69 -10.44 -20.75
C GLY A 344 -2.04 -11.07 -20.37
N THR A 345 -2.66 -10.66 -19.26
CA THR A 345 -3.94 -11.22 -18.80
C THR A 345 -5.11 -10.54 -19.49
N LYS A 346 -5.94 -11.32 -20.20
CA LYS A 346 -7.10 -10.80 -20.94
C LYS A 346 -8.31 -10.49 -20.05
N SER A 347 -8.54 -11.30 -19.02
CA SER A 347 -9.68 -11.21 -18.08
C SER A 347 -9.26 -10.95 -16.64
N GLY A 348 -8.06 -10.38 -16.41
CA GLY A 348 -7.52 -10.21 -15.08
C GLY A 348 -7.09 -11.54 -14.44
N THR A 349 -7.03 -11.55 -13.10
CA THR A 349 -6.65 -12.74 -12.31
C THR A 349 -7.56 -12.88 -11.09
N ILE A 350 -7.62 -14.08 -10.51
CA ILE A 350 -8.12 -14.30 -9.15
C ILE A 350 -6.95 -14.06 -8.20
N ARG A 351 -7.18 -13.30 -7.13
CA ARG A 351 -6.15 -12.99 -6.14
C ARG A 351 -6.49 -13.60 -4.79
N PHE A 352 -5.60 -14.42 -4.28
CA PHE A 352 -5.59 -14.98 -2.94
C PHE A 352 -4.62 -14.18 -2.07
N ALA A 353 -5.09 -13.70 -0.93
CA ALA A 353 -4.30 -12.96 0.04
C ALA A 353 -4.76 -13.30 1.47
N PRO A 354 -4.03 -14.15 2.20
CA PRO A 354 -4.32 -14.46 3.59
C PRO A 354 -3.98 -13.28 4.50
N SER A 355 -4.31 -13.39 5.78
CA SER A 355 -3.86 -12.52 6.86
C SER A 355 -3.33 -13.36 8.01
N PHE A 356 -2.80 -12.71 9.04
CA PHE A 356 -2.40 -13.39 10.29
C PHE A 356 -3.51 -14.24 10.93
N PHE A 357 -4.77 -13.92 10.64
CA PHE A 357 -5.95 -14.63 11.18
C PHE A 357 -6.47 -15.74 10.25
N SER A 358 -5.85 -15.96 9.10
CA SER A 358 -6.25 -16.99 8.15
C SER A 358 -5.76 -18.38 8.59
N SER A 359 -6.54 -19.43 8.25
CA SER A 359 -6.21 -20.82 8.57
C SER A 359 -5.57 -21.54 7.37
N PRO A 360 -4.45 -22.27 7.57
CA PRO A 360 -3.91 -23.16 6.53
C PRO A 360 -4.91 -24.24 6.06
N THR A 361 -5.78 -24.71 6.95
CA THR A 361 -6.81 -25.71 6.63
C THR A 361 -7.83 -25.14 5.65
N ASP A 362 -8.26 -23.88 5.85
CA ASP A 362 -9.20 -23.22 4.94
C ASP A 362 -8.59 -22.98 3.54
N ALA A 363 -7.28 -22.67 3.49
CA ALA A 363 -6.57 -22.52 2.22
C ALA A 363 -6.46 -23.88 1.47
N ALA A 364 -6.18 -24.96 2.16
CA ALA A 364 -6.18 -26.31 1.58
C ALA A 364 -7.56 -26.74 1.08
N ALA A 365 -8.62 -26.42 1.83
CA ALA A 365 -9.99 -26.67 1.41
C ALA A 365 -10.37 -25.87 0.16
N LEU A 366 -9.95 -24.59 0.08
CA LEU A 366 -10.11 -23.78 -1.13
C LEU A 366 -9.39 -24.41 -2.34
N ALA A 367 -8.13 -24.82 -2.20
CA ALA A 367 -7.37 -25.46 -3.27
C ALA A 367 -8.07 -26.74 -3.78
N SER A 368 -8.58 -27.57 -2.86
CA SER A 368 -9.37 -28.76 -3.20
C SER A 368 -10.65 -28.40 -3.96
N TYR A 369 -11.28 -27.26 -3.63
CA TYR A 369 -12.47 -26.81 -4.36
C TYR A 369 -12.11 -26.23 -5.74
N VAL A 370 -11.02 -25.49 -5.89
CA VAL A 370 -10.49 -25.06 -7.20
C VAL A 370 -10.28 -26.25 -8.13
N LYS A 371 -9.74 -27.37 -7.62
CA LYS A 371 -9.59 -28.62 -8.38
C LYS A 371 -10.95 -29.17 -8.87
N LYS A 372 -11.99 -29.13 -8.06
CA LYS A 372 -13.33 -29.54 -8.46
C LYS A 372 -13.92 -28.65 -9.55
N VAL A 373 -13.78 -27.33 -9.41
CA VAL A 373 -14.22 -26.35 -10.41
C VAL A 373 -13.55 -26.61 -11.75
N LYS A 374 -12.23 -26.80 -11.76
CA LYS A 374 -11.48 -27.12 -12.98
C LYS A 374 -11.97 -28.41 -13.64
N ASN A 375 -12.20 -29.46 -12.85
CA ASN A 375 -12.59 -30.78 -13.35
C ASN A 375 -14.08 -30.87 -13.76
N SER A 376 -14.92 -29.92 -13.35
CA SER A 376 -16.36 -29.93 -13.69
C SER A 376 -16.68 -29.52 -15.14
N GLY A 377 -15.69 -29.25 -15.97
CA GLY A 377 -15.85 -28.84 -17.36
C GLY A 377 -16.40 -27.42 -17.55
N LYS A 378 -16.53 -26.67 -16.45
CA LYS A 378 -16.92 -25.25 -16.49
C LYS A 378 -15.71 -24.29 -16.68
N ALA A 379 -14.50 -24.86 -16.82
CA ALA A 379 -13.25 -24.12 -17.00
C ALA A 379 -12.64 -24.38 -18.39
#